data_71dab5fb685cb91f6a666dce2e840768
#
_entry.id   71dab5fb685cb91f6a666dce2e840768
#
_cell.length_a   1.000
_cell.length_b   1.000
_cell.length_c   1.000
_cell.angle_alpha   90.00
_cell.angle_beta   90.00
_cell.angle_gamma   90.00
#
_symmetry.space_group_name_H-M   'P 1'
#
loop_
_entity.id
_entity.type
_entity.pdbx_description
1 polymer ?
#
loop_
_entity_poly.entity_id
_entity_poly.type
_entity_poly.pdbx_seq_one_letter_code
_entity_poly.pdbx_strand_id
1 'polypeptide(L)'
;MRKIKYKKGRKVQPSFFEYTGIHKQIETEIQLFVYNNHDLTEFKEIHVKDLEKNIDLSKVNWLNIHGLNNVEIIKSVGEYLKVDNFMLGDILNTTKRTKLDEYQDVLFFNIKSLLPTENE
;
A
#
# COMPACT_ATOMS: atom_id res chain seq x y z
N MET A 1 3.09 -5.78 23.65
CA MET A 1 2.48 -6.35 22.42
C MET A 1 1.15 -5.64 22.14
N ARG A 2 1.03 -5.10 20.94
CA ARG A 2 -0.18 -4.36 20.55
C ARG A 2 -1.33 -5.36 20.37
N LYS A 3 -2.40 -5.23 21.16
CA LYS A 3 -3.59 -6.08 21.00
C LYS A 3 -4.36 -5.67 19.75
N ILE A 4 -4.72 -6.64 18.94
CA ILE A 4 -5.62 -6.44 17.80
C ILE A 4 -6.98 -6.03 18.35
N LYS A 5 -7.47 -4.85 17.93
CA LYS A 5 -8.80 -4.40 18.28
C LYS A 5 -9.77 -4.75 17.17
N TYR A 6 -10.64 -5.69 17.41
CA TYR A 6 -11.76 -5.95 16.51
C TYR A 6 -12.86 -4.90 16.71
N LYS A 7 -13.67 -4.69 15.69
CA LYS A 7 -14.90 -3.91 15.84
C LYS A 7 -15.74 -4.55 16.94
N LYS A 8 -16.39 -3.71 17.74
CA LYS A 8 -17.22 -4.17 18.86
C LYS A 8 -18.22 -5.24 18.39
N GLY A 9 -18.25 -6.36 19.06
CA GLY A 9 -19.09 -7.51 18.72
C GLY A 9 -18.56 -8.43 17.62
N ARG A 10 -17.45 -8.09 16.96
CA ARG A 10 -16.85 -8.93 15.93
C ARG A 10 -15.83 -9.89 16.54
N LYS A 11 -16.05 -11.18 16.36
CA LYS A 11 -15.09 -12.25 16.75
C LYS A 11 -14.42 -12.90 15.54
N VAL A 12 -14.68 -12.40 14.34
CA VAL A 12 -14.15 -12.91 13.07
C VAL A 12 -13.18 -11.93 12.46
N GLN A 13 -12.40 -12.38 11.50
CA GLN A 13 -11.47 -11.52 10.78
C GLN A 13 -12.22 -10.37 10.07
N PRO A 14 -11.55 -9.21 9.88
CA PRO A 14 -12.10 -8.13 9.08
C PRO A 14 -12.45 -8.61 7.66
N SER A 15 -13.37 -7.90 7.00
CA SER A 15 -13.68 -8.19 5.61
C SER A 15 -12.44 -8.05 4.73
N PHE A 16 -12.46 -8.72 3.58
CA PHE A 16 -11.30 -8.88 2.71
C PHE A 16 -10.64 -7.54 2.29
N PHE A 17 -11.47 -6.54 1.98
CA PHE A 17 -11.00 -5.20 1.60
C PHE A 17 -11.29 -4.17 2.70
N GLU A 18 -10.91 -4.47 3.92
CA GLU A 18 -11.09 -3.56 5.03
C GLU A 18 -9.74 -3.10 5.57
N TYR A 19 -9.55 -1.78 5.65
CA TYR A 19 -8.42 -1.21 6.35
C TYR A 19 -8.59 -1.38 7.87
N THR A 20 -7.66 -2.09 8.50
CA THR A 20 -7.70 -2.39 9.93
C THR A 20 -6.80 -1.49 10.78
N GLY A 21 -6.08 -0.56 10.16
CA GLY A 21 -5.18 0.36 10.86
C GLY A 21 -5.90 1.43 11.67
N ILE A 22 -5.12 2.15 12.46
CA ILE A 22 -5.61 3.20 13.37
C ILE A 22 -5.57 4.60 12.73
N HIS A 23 -4.85 4.76 11.62
CA HIS A 23 -4.61 6.06 10.97
C HIS A 23 -5.69 6.39 9.94
N LYS A 24 -6.96 6.38 10.36
CA LYS A 24 -8.10 6.61 9.46
C LYS A 24 -8.27 8.06 9.01
N GLN A 25 -7.58 8.99 9.64
CA GLN A 25 -7.67 10.42 9.33
C GLN A 25 -6.60 10.89 8.34
N ILE A 26 -5.62 10.03 8.02
CA ILE A 26 -4.57 10.35 7.07
C ILE A 26 -5.13 10.11 5.66
N GLU A 27 -5.15 11.17 4.85
CA GLU A 27 -5.54 11.03 3.45
C GLU A 27 -4.58 10.12 2.69
N THR A 28 -5.10 9.38 1.73
CA THR A 28 -4.28 8.55 0.86
C THR A 28 -3.65 9.41 -0.21
N GLU A 29 -2.32 9.44 -0.22
CA GLU A 29 -1.52 10.19 -1.21
C GLU A 29 -0.71 9.21 -2.04
N ILE A 30 -0.57 9.51 -3.33
CA ILE A 30 0.20 8.72 -4.26
C ILE A 30 1.34 9.56 -4.82
N GLN A 31 2.56 9.02 -4.78
CA GLN A 31 3.75 9.59 -5.38
C GLN A 31 4.33 8.61 -6.39
N LEU A 32 4.83 9.10 -7.49
CA LEU A 32 5.47 8.30 -8.52
C LEU A 32 6.86 8.84 -8.84
N PHE A 33 7.85 7.95 -8.80
CA PHE A 33 9.22 8.23 -9.24
C PHE A 33 9.51 7.35 -10.46
N VAL A 34 9.87 7.98 -11.56
CA VAL A 34 10.23 7.28 -12.81
C VAL A 34 11.69 7.60 -13.11
N TYR A 35 12.55 6.60 -13.12
CA TYR A 35 13.98 6.86 -13.24
C TYR A 35 14.74 5.74 -13.97
N ASN A 36 15.93 6.13 -14.42
CA ASN A 36 16.97 5.25 -14.92
C ASN A 36 18.34 5.77 -14.49
N ASN A 37 19.41 5.32 -15.11
CA ASN A 37 20.78 5.76 -14.78
C ASN A 37 21.07 7.23 -15.09
N HIS A 38 20.22 7.89 -15.88
CA HIS A 38 20.46 9.24 -16.40
C HIS A 38 19.41 10.25 -15.95
N ASP A 39 18.16 9.82 -15.80
CA ASP A 39 17.01 10.69 -15.60
C ASP A 39 16.19 10.28 -14.38
N LEU A 40 15.62 11.27 -13.72
CA LEU A 40 14.61 11.11 -12.68
C LEU A 40 13.46 12.07 -12.94
N THR A 41 12.25 11.54 -13.03
CA THR A 41 11.01 12.34 -13.03
C THR A 41 10.25 12.02 -11.75
N GLU A 42 9.89 13.04 -11.01
CA GLU A 42 9.24 12.93 -9.71
C GLU A 42 7.86 13.58 -9.76
N PHE A 43 6.83 12.79 -9.42
CA PHE A 43 5.45 13.27 -9.23
C PHE A 43 5.14 13.18 -7.74
N LYS A 44 5.19 14.32 -7.04
CA LYS A 44 4.96 14.38 -5.58
C LYS A 44 3.52 14.08 -5.20
N GLU A 45 2.59 14.31 -6.10
CA GLU A 45 1.19 14.01 -5.96
C GLU A 45 0.62 13.65 -7.33
N ILE A 46 0.05 12.47 -7.45
CA ILE A 46 -0.51 11.98 -8.72
C ILE A 46 -1.84 11.27 -8.46
N HIS A 47 -2.81 11.47 -9.34
CA HIS A 47 -4.07 10.74 -9.30
C HIS A 47 -3.95 9.39 -10.02
N VAL A 48 -4.72 8.40 -9.56
CA VAL A 48 -4.73 7.05 -10.15
C VAL A 48 -4.97 7.11 -11.67
N LYS A 49 -5.89 7.96 -12.12
CA LYS A 49 -6.21 8.15 -13.54
C LYS A 49 -5.05 8.62 -14.40
N ASP A 50 -4.04 9.24 -13.79
CA ASP A 50 -2.88 9.79 -14.49
C ASP A 50 -1.67 8.83 -14.45
N LEU A 51 -1.76 7.71 -13.77
CA LEU A 51 -0.67 6.73 -13.67
C LEU A 51 -0.30 6.16 -15.04
N GLU A 52 -1.27 5.79 -15.84
CA GLU A 52 -1.04 5.20 -17.16
C GLU A 52 -0.21 6.08 -18.07
N LYS A 53 -0.44 7.39 -18.03
CA LYS A 53 0.27 8.37 -18.85
C LYS A 53 1.73 8.58 -18.41
N ASN A 54 2.01 8.37 -17.13
CA ASN A 54 3.28 8.76 -16.52
C ASN A 54 4.18 7.58 -16.18
N ILE A 55 3.64 6.36 -16.13
CA ILE A 55 4.44 5.14 -16.01
C ILE A 55 5.17 4.90 -17.34
N ASP A 56 6.48 4.70 -17.26
CA ASP A 56 7.34 4.36 -18.39
C ASP A 56 7.98 2.99 -18.13
N LEU A 57 7.48 1.98 -18.84
CA LEU A 57 7.94 0.59 -18.65
C LEU A 57 9.38 0.35 -19.10
N SER A 58 9.99 1.30 -19.82
CA SER A 58 11.42 1.24 -20.15
C SER A 58 12.33 1.67 -19.00
N LYS A 59 11.75 2.22 -17.94
CA LYS A 59 12.43 2.74 -16.76
C LYS A 59 11.97 2.01 -15.49
N VAL A 60 12.63 2.28 -14.39
CA VAL A 60 12.15 1.88 -13.07
C VAL A 60 11.03 2.84 -12.64
N ASN A 61 9.93 2.28 -12.19
CA ASN A 61 8.81 3.05 -11.65
C ASN A 61 8.63 2.69 -10.18
N TRP A 62 8.79 3.66 -9.31
CA TRP A 62 8.54 3.49 -7.88
C TRP A 62 7.26 4.24 -7.53
N LEU A 63 6.21 3.48 -7.24
CA LEU A 63 4.93 4.00 -6.78
C LEU A 63 4.88 3.91 -5.26
N ASN A 64 4.75 5.07 -4.61
CA ASN A 64 4.66 5.17 -3.17
C ASN A 64 3.26 5.64 -2.78
N ILE A 65 2.61 4.89 -1.89
CA ILE A 65 1.26 5.18 -1.42
C ILE A 65 1.31 5.38 0.09
N HIS A 66 0.97 6.57 0.53
CA HIS A 66 0.84 6.92 1.93
C HIS A 66 -0.61 6.90 2.36
N GLY A 67 -0.90 6.20 3.46
CA GLY A 67 -2.25 6.07 3.98
C GLY A 67 -3.05 5.01 3.23
N LEU A 68 -3.73 4.17 4.00
CA LEU A 68 -4.50 3.03 3.47
C LEU A 68 -6.00 3.16 3.73
N ASN A 69 -6.44 4.32 4.22
CA ASN A 69 -7.83 4.52 4.61
C ASN A 69 -8.79 4.65 3.42
N ASN A 70 -8.31 5.06 2.27
CA ASN A 70 -9.10 5.09 1.05
C ASN A 70 -8.95 3.76 0.28
N VAL A 71 -9.79 2.81 0.62
CA VAL A 71 -9.77 1.46 0.04
C VAL A 71 -10.00 1.48 -1.48
N GLU A 72 -10.83 2.40 -1.97
CA GLU A 72 -11.12 2.49 -3.41
C GLU A 72 -9.89 2.90 -4.23
N ILE A 73 -9.07 3.81 -3.71
CA ILE A 73 -7.79 4.16 -4.35
C ILE A 73 -6.86 2.94 -4.40
N ILE A 74 -6.73 2.23 -3.29
CA ILE A 74 -5.87 1.03 -3.22
C ILE A 74 -6.35 -0.04 -4.21
N LYS A 75 -7.65 -0.28 -4.30
CA LYS A 75 -8.23 -1.21 -5.28
C LYS A 75 -7.96 -0.77 -6.71
N SER A 76 -8.17 0.50 -7.02
CA SER A 76 -7.95 1.03 -8.37
C SER A 76 -6.48 0.91 -8.80
N VAL A 77 -5.55 1.20 -7.91
CA VAL A 77 -4.12 1.00 -8.17
C VAL A 77 -3.81 -0.49 -8.37
N GLY A 78 -4.36 -1.34 -7.52
CA GLY A 78 -4.19 -2.79 -7.63
C GLY A 78 -4.71 -3.37 -8.94
N GLU A 79 -5.87 -2.93 -9.39
CA GLU A 79 -6.44 -3.31 -10.68
C GLU A 79 -5.56 -2.86 -11.85
N TYR A 80 -5.10 -1.62 -11.81
CA TYR A 80 -4.21 -1.07 -12.83
C TYR A 80 -2.89 -1.86 -12.93
N LEU A 81 -2.27 -2.18 -11.80
CA LEU A 81 -1.02 -2.93 -11.73
C LEU A 81 -1.22 -4.44 -11.82
N LYS A 82 -2.45 -4.92 -11.93
CA LYS A 82 -2.83 -6.34 -11.95
C LYS A 82 -2.32 -7.11 -10.73
N VAL A 83 -2.37 -6.46 -9.57
CA VAL A 83 -2.03 -7.07 -8.28
C VAL A 83 -3.15 -8.00 -7.85
N ASP A 84 -2.78 -9.17 -7.37
CA ASP A 84 -3.73 -10.18 -6.88
C ASP A 84 -4.57 -9.65 -5.71
N ASN A 85 -5.85 -10.02 -5.68
CA ASN A 85 -6.78 -9.57 -4.65
C ASN A 85 -6.40 -10.02 -3.24
N PHE A 86 -5.76 -11.17 -3.11
CA PHE A 86 -5.25 -11.63 -1.80
C PHE A 86 -4.13 -10.72 -1.29
N MET A 87 -3.25 -10.28 -2.18
CA MET A 87 -2.20 -9.32 -1.83
C MET A 87 -2.79 -7.97 -1.41
N LEU A 88 -3.81 -7.48 -2.12
CA LEU A 88 -4.50 -6.24 -1.75
C LEU A 88 -5.16 -6.35 -0.37
N GLY A 89 -5.79 -7.47 -0.08
CA GLY A 89 -6.36 -7.75 1.24
C GLY A 89 -5.29 -7.75 2.34
N ASP A 90 -4.14 -8.32 2.07
CA ASP A 90 -3.01 -8.34 3.00
C ASP A 90 -2.41 -6.94 3.23
N ILE A 91 -2.34 -6.11 2.20
CA ILE A 91 -1.90 -4.70 2.32
C ILE A 91 -2.81 -3.92 3.25
N LEU A 92 -4.12 -4.07 3.10
CA LEU A 92 -5.11 -3.36 3.90
C LEU A 92 -5.22 -3.87 5.33
N ASN A 93 -4.84 -5.12 5.56
CA ASN A 93 -4.88 -5.74 6.88
C ASN A 93 -3.57 -5.55 7.63
N THR A 94 -3.49 -4.47 8.41
CA THR A 94 -2.30 -4.12 9.19
C THR A 94 -1.99 -5.08 10.34
N THR A 95 -2.84 -6.07 10.57
CA THR A 95 -2.62 -7.11 11.59
C THR A 95 -1.79 -8.28 11.09
N LYS A 96 -1.54 -8.35 9.79
CA LYS A 96 -0.67 -9.39 9.20
C LYS A 96 0.76 -9.24 9.69
N ARG A 97 1.41 -10.39 9.92
CA ARG A 97 2.82 -10.43 10.31
C ARG A 97 3.74 -10.18 9.13
N THR A 98 4.98 -9.82 9.43
CA THR A 98 6.06 -9.70 8.46
C THR A 98 6.21 -10.99 7.66
N LYS A 99 6.21 -10.89 6.34
CA LYS A 99 6.39 -12.02 5.43
C LYS A 99 6.99 -11.58 4.10
N LEU A 100 7.53 -12.56 3.40
CA LEU A 100 7.92 -12.47 2.01
C LEU A 100 7.20 -13.57 1.24
N ASP A 101 6.46 -13.19 0.22
CA ASP A 101 5.81 -14.12 -0.71
C ASP A 101 6.28 -13.84 -2.14
N GLU A 102 6.58 -14.90 -2.87
CA GLU A 102 6.82 -14.86 -4.30
C GLU A 102 5.59 -15.42 -5.01
N TYR A 103 4.99 -14.61 -5.88
CA TYR A 103 3.79 -14.99 -6.60
C TYR A 103 3.91 -14.57 -8.06
N GLN A 104 4.06 -15.55 -8.94
CA GLN A 104 4.34 -15.33 -10.37
C GLN A 104 5.54 -14.37 -10.55
N ASP A 105 5.32 -13.22 -11.18
CA ASP A 105 6.35 -12.20 -11.43
C ASP A 105 6.41 -11.12 -10.35
N VAL A 106 5.78 -11.35 -9.19
CA VAL A 106 5.66 -10.37 -8.11
C VAL A 106 6.34 -10.88 -6.85
N LEU A 107 7.19 -10.05 -6.26
CA LEU A 107 7.69 -10.23 -4.88
C LEU A 107 6.86 -9.34 -3.96
N PHE A 108 6.22 -9.97 -2.98
CA PHE A 108 5.42 -9.27 -1.97
C PHE A 108 6.14 -9.31 -0.62
N PHE A 109 6.39 -8.12 -0.08
CA PHE A 109 6.98 -7.95 1.26
C PHE A 109 5.98 -7.29 2.19
N ASN A 110 5.81 -7.84 3.38
CA ASN A 110 5.14 -7.19 4.49
C ASN A 110 6.16 -6.93 5.59
N ILE A 111 6.54 -5.67 5.76
CA ILE A 111 7.61 -5.25 6.67
C ILE A 111 7.05 -4.23 7.65
N LYS A 112 7.41 -4.36 8.92
CA LYS A 112 7.09 -3.38 9.96
C LYS A 112 8.32 -2.52 10.23
N SER A 113 8.15 -1.19 10.11
CA SER A 113 9.16 -0.22 10.50
C SER A 113 8.88 0.26 11.92
N LEU A 114 9.91 0.26 12.75
CA LEU A 114 9.86 0.81 14.11
C LEU A 114 10.58 2.14 14.10
N LEU A 115 9.83 3.21 14.36
CA LEU A 115 10.38 4.55 14.51
C LEU A 115 10.38 4.92 16.00
N PRO A 116 11.49 5.46 16.52
CA PRO A 116 11.49 5.99 17.88
C PRO A 116 10.51 7.16 18.00
N THR A 117 9.77 7.19 19.08
CA THR A 117 8.94 8.34 19.43
C THR A 117 9.70 9.25 20.38
N GLU A 118 9.55 10.58 20.21
CA GLU A 118 10.30 11.57 21.01
C GLU A 118 9.96 11.54 22.51
N ASN A 119 8.95 10.78 22.92
CA ASN A 119 8.44 10.73 24.29
C ASN A 119 8.72 9.42 25.02
N GLU A 120 9.60 8.59 24.50
CA GLU A 120 10.00 7.34 25.16
C GLU A 120 11.48 7.34 25.55
#